data_85133ccc159ec65281f2b29b07341fb0
#
_entry.id   85133ccc159ec65281f2b29b07341fb0
#
_cell.length_a   1.000
_cell.length_b   1.000
_cell.length_c   1.000
_cell.angle_alpha   90.00
_cell.angle_beta   90.00
_cell.angle_gamma   90.00
#
_symmetry.space_group_name_H-M   'P 1'
#
loop_
_entity.id
_entity.type
_entity.pdbx_description
1 polymer ?
#
loop_
_entity_poly.entity_id
_entity_poly.type
_entity_poly.pdbx_seq_one_letter_code
_entity_poly.pdbx_strand_id
1 'polypeptide(L)'
;NSEPGFNQLTTEDRIYGGDYKKWIKFANTLRLRIAMQLVKVYPDSQKEAEDAVRDGVLTNSDSDVVLKSGLMLFRIEDLWNDTRANANIISILQGYSDPRLERWFATNNADIYSTDDELSPVVEKATKYLGVRQGVPMTRTEYQGYSKTSRVGIPEQGPRPVLRVAEAYFLRA
;
A
#
# COMPACT_ATOMS: atom_id res chain seq x y z
N ASN A 1 8.12 -32.86 18.07
CA ASN A 1 9.01 -31.83 18.56
C ASN A 1 8.35 -30.48 18.30
N SER A 2 7.56 -30.01 19.28
CA SER A 2 7.06 -28.65 19.30
C SER A 2 8.20 -27.75 19.71
N GLU A 3 8.65 -26.88 18.82
CA GLU A 3 9.58 -25.82 19.12
C GLU A 3 8.97 -24.93 20.22
N PRO A 4 9.61 -24.83 21.40
CA PRO A 4 9.05 -24.01 22.47
C PRO A 4 9.26 -22.54 22.16
N GLY A 5 8.21 -21.76 22.17
CA GLY A 5 8.29 -20.30 22.26
C GLY A 5 7.56 -19.49 21.21
N PHE A 6 7.27 -20.00 20.01
CA PHE A 6 6.61 -19.19 18.98
C PHE A 6 5.07 -19.22 19.01
N ASN A 7 4.47 -20.21 19.66
CA ASN A 7 3.01 -20.29 19.82
C ASN A 7 2.42 -19.26 20.80
N GLN A 8 3.24 -18.50 21.52
CA GLN A 8 2.78 -17.48 22.46
C GLN A 8 2.37 -16.16 21.79
N LEU A 9 2.70 -15.96 20.52
CA LEU A 9 2.39 -14.73 19.79
C LEU A 9 1.18 -14.87 18.84
N THR A 10 0.36 -15.90 18.96
CA THR A 10 -0.75 -16.17 18.04
C THR A 10 -1.79 -15.05 18.00
N THR A 11 -2.02 -14.38 19.12
CA THR A 11 -2.94 -13.26 19.25
C THR A 11 -2.34 -11.93 18.81
N GLU A 12 -1.05 -11.77 18.99
CA GLU A 12 -0.32 -10.53 18.69
C GLU A 12 0.08 -10.45 17.22
N ASP A 13 0.36 -11.57 16.59
CA ASP A 13 0.71 -11.66 15.17
C ASP A 13 -0.54 -11.53 14.29
N ARG A 14 -0.81 -10.32 13.85
CA ARG A 14 -1.97 -9.97 13.01
C ARG A 14 -1.82 -10.36 11.55
N ILE A 15 -0.68 -10.91 11.14
CA ILE A 15 -0.41 -11.32 9.76
C ILE A 15 -0.59 -12.83 9.62
N TYR A 16 0.19 -13.60 10.35
CA TYR A 16 0.26 -15.05 10.19
C TYR A 16 -0.23 -15.85 11.40
N GLY A 17 -0.65 -15.18 12.48
CA GLY A 17 -1.15 -15.84 13.69
C GLY A 17 -0.10 -16.72 14.38
N GLY A 18 1.18 -16.33 14.36
CA GLY A 18 2.27 -17.04 14.99
C GLY A 18 2.91 -18.13 14.11
N ASP A 19 2.53 -18.26 12.84
CA ASP A 19 3.13 -19.23 11.91
C ASP A 19 4.54 -18.76 11.45
N TYR A 20 5.57 -19.19 12.18
CA TYR A 20 6.95 -18.80 11.88
C TYR A 20 7.44 -19.28 10.51
N LYS A 21 6.90 -20.38 9.96
CA LYS A 21 7.29 -20.87 8.63
C LYS A 21 6.89 -19.89 7.54
N LYS A 22 5.73 -19.25 7.69
CA LYS A 22 5.30 -18.19 6.78
C LYS A 22 6.15 -16.94 6.95
N TRP A 23 6.57 -16.62 8.18
CA TRP A 23 7.49 -15.52 8.44
C TRP A 23 8.86 -15.73 7.80
N ILE A 24 9.39 -16.97 7.76
CA ILE A 24 10.63 -17.29 7.04
C ILE A 24 10.49 -17.00 5.54
N LYS A 25 9.41 -17.45 4.90
CA LYS A 25 9.15 -17.15 3.48
C LYS A 25 8.99 -15.67 3.22
N PHE A 26 8.31 -14.95 4.09
CA PHE A 26 8.21 -13.50 4.02
C PHE A 26 9.59 -12.83 4.09
N ALA A 27 10.40 -13.21 5.06
CA ALA A 27 11.74 -12.66 5.23
C ALA A 27 12.63 -12.93 4.01
N ASN A 28 12.60 -14.14 3.46
CA ASN A 28 13.35 -14.48 2.25
C ASN A 28 12.84 -13.71 1.03
N THR A 29 11.54 -13.45 0.92
CA THR A 29 11.00 -12.61 -0.17
C THR A 29 11.46 -11.16 -0.04
N LEU A 30 11.52 -10.61 1.18
CA LEU A 30 12.10 -9.29 1.41
C LEU A 30 13.61 -9.27 1.10
N ARG A 31 14.35 -10.31 1.48
CA ARG A 31 15.77 -10.44 1.14
C ARG A 31 15.98 -10.42 -0.37
N LEU A 32 15.17 -11.17 -1.12
CA LEU A 32 15.18 -11.15 -2.58
C LEU A 32 14.89 -9.74 -3.14
N ARG A 33 13.86 -9.05 -2.64
CA ARG A 33 13.54 -7.68 -3.05
C ARG A 33 14.71 -6.73 -2.83
N ILE A 34 15.33 -6.78 -1.67
CA ILE A 34 16.48 -5.92 -1.32
C ILE A 34 17.67 -6.25 -2.21
N ALA A 35 17.99 -7.51 -2.42
CA ALA A 35 19.08 -7.95 -3.29
C ALA A 35 18.91 -7.42 -4.71
N MET A 36 17.70 -7.51 -5.27
CA MET A 36 17.38 -6.99 -6.61
C MET A 36 17.50 -5.46 -6.70
N GLN A 37 17.18 -4.74 -5.63
CA GLN A 37 17.37 -3.28 -5.59
C GLN A 37 18.83 -2.87 -5.50
N LEU A 38 19.67 -3.69 -4.88
CA LEU A 38 21.09 -3.42 -4.65
C LEU A 38 22.00 -3.92 -5.77
N VAL A 39 21.47 -4.50 -6.84
CA VAL A 39 22.26 -5.16 -7.91
C VAL A 39 23.37 -4.29 -8.51
N LYS A 40 23.21 -2.96 -8.52
CA LYS A 40 24.20 -2.03 -9.08
C LYS A 40 25.25 -1.53 -8.09
N VAL A 41 25.05 -1.76 -6.80
CA VAL A 41 25.87 -1.17 -5.74
C VAL A 41 26.45 -2.16 -4.75
N TYR A 42 25.93 -3.39 -4.71
CA TYR A 42 26.37 -4.45 -3.80
C TYR A 42 26.85 -5.67 -4.58
N PRO A 43 28.15 -6.03 -4.54
CA PRO A 43 28.73 -7.11 -5.35
C PRO A 43 28.08 -8.48 -5.13
N ASP A 44 27.69 -8.78 -3.89
CA ASP A 44 27.10 -10.07 -3.53
C ASP A 44 25.59 -10.14 -3.72
N SER A 45 24.97 -9.11 -4.34
CA SER A 45 23.52 -9.03 -4.50
C SER A 45 22.93 -10.23 -5.25
N GLN A 46 23.62 -10.74 -6.29
CA GLN A 46 23.19 -11.93 -7.00
C GLN A 46 23.17 -13.15 -6.09
N LYS A 47 24.24 -13.38 -5.34
CA LYS A 47 24.33 -14.49 -4.39
C LYS A 47 23.22 -14.42 -3.33
N GLU A 48 22.96 -13.23 -2.79
CA GLU A 48 21.88 -13.00 -1.82
C GLU A 48 20.51 -13.31 -2.40
N ALA A 49 20.25 -12.93 -3.68
CA ALA A 49 19.01 -13.24 -4.37
C ALA A 49 18.82 -14.74 -4.59
N GLU A 50 19.86 -15.44 -5.07
CA GLU A 50 19.85 -16.88 -5.30
C GLU A 50 19.68 -17.66 -3.98
N ASP A 51 20.37 -17.25 -2.93
CA ASP A 51 20.24 -17.83 -1.59
C ASP A 51 18.81 -17.63 -1.05
N ALA A 52 18.22 -16.45 -1.19
CA ALA A 52 16.86 -16.20 -0.75
C ALA A 52 15.83 -17.10 -1.47
N VAL A 53 16.00 -17.29 -2.78
CA VAL A 53 15.12 -18.19 -3.56
C VAL A 53 15.31 -19.64 -3.13
N ARG A 54 16.54 -20.09 -2.94
CA ARG A 54 16.85 -21.45 -2.47
C ARG A 54 16.27 -21.73 -1.07
N ASP A 55 16.36 -20.75 -0.16
CA ASP A 55 15.88 -20.88 1.22
C ASP A 55 14.34 -20.79 1.30
N GLY A 56 13.68 -20.43 0.21
CA GLY A 56 12.23 -20.45 0.04
C GLY A 56 11.55 -19.09 0.20
N VAL A 57 11.04 -18.58 -0.91
CA VAL A 57 10.22 -17.35 -0.98
C VAL A 57 8.74 -17.68 -1.06
N LEU A 58 7.89 -16.67 -1.01
CA LEU A 58 6.44 -16.81 -1.24
C LEU A 58 6.16 -17.39 -2.64
N THR A 59 5.19 -18.30 -2.71
CA THR A 59 4.78 -19.00 -3.93
C THR A 59 3.26 -19.00 -4.07
N ASN A 60 2.72 -19.54 -5.16
CA ASN A 60 1.26 -19.64 -5.37
C ASN A 60 0.50 -20.43 -4.31
N SER A 61 1.18 -21.30 -3.55
CA SER A 61 0.59 -21.98 -2.40
C SER A 61 0.44 -21.09 -1.17
N ASP A 62 1.05 -19.91 -1.20
CA ASP A 62 0.99 -18.95 -0.11
C ASP A 62 -0.01 -17.85 -0.45
N SER A 63 -0.57 -17.22 0.57
CA SER A 63 -1.39 -16.03 0.41
C SER A 63 -0.52 -14.77 0.36
N ASP A 64 -1.04 -13.70 -0.24
CA ASP A 64 -0.46 -12.37 -0.07
C ASP A 64 -0.29 -12.05 1.42
N VAL A 65 0.79 -11.35 1.74
CA VAL A 65 1.03 -10.85 3.08
C VAL A 65 0.14 -9.64 3.31
N VAL A 66 -0.84 -9.77 4.15
CA VAL A 66 -1.80 -8.71 4.42
C VAL A 66 -1.88 -8.42 5.91
N LEU A 67 -1.83 -7.15 6.25
CA LEU A 67 -2.18 -6.69 7.58
C LEU A 67 -3.71 -6.57 7.64
N LYS A 68 -4.33 -7.26 8.59
CA LYS A 68 -5.74 -7.03 8.89
C LYS A 68 -5.85 -5.63 9.47
N SER A 69 -6.46 -4.73 8.71
CA SER A 69 -6.53 -3.32 9.12
C SER A 69 -7.42 -3.16 10.34
N GLY A 70 -6.96 -2.34 11.26
CA GLY A 70 -7.79 -1.84 12.34
C GLY A 70 -8.35 -0.45 11.99
N LEU A 71 -9.33 -0.02 12.74
CA LEU A 71 -9.96 1.30 12.60
C LEU A 71 -8.95 2.47 12.57
N MET A 72 -7.81 2.33 13.26
CA MET A 72 -6.78 3.37 13.30
C MET A 72 -6.15 3.62 11.91
N LEU A 73 -5.85 2.56 11.15
CA LEU A 73 -5.30 2.73 9.79
C LEU A 73 -6.29 3.42 8.86
N PHE A 74 -7.56 3.03 8.94
CA PHE A 74 -8.62 3.70 8.19
C PHE A 74 -8.73 5.18 8.56
N ARG A 75 -8.68 5.52 9.85
CA ARG A 75 -8.72 6.92 10.32
C ARG A 75 -7.56 7.74 9.79
N ILE A 76 -6.35 7.21 9.83
CA ILE A 76 -5.16 7.91 9.30
C ILE A 76 -5.27 8.10 7.79
N GLU A 77 -5.63 7.05 7.06
CA GLU A 77 -5.63 7.06 5.61
C GLU A 77 -6.82 7.82 5.01
N ASP A 78 -7.97 7.75 5.64
CA ASP A 78 -9.23 8.28 5.10
C ASP A 78 -9.83 9.41 5.94
N LEU A 79 -10.21 9.17 7.20
CA LEU A 79 -10.92 10.16 8.01
C LEU A 79 -10.10 11.44 8.27
N TRP A 80 -8.81 11.32 8.47
CA TRP A 80 -7.93 12.49 8.62
C TRP A 80 -7.56 13.14 7.29
N ASN A 81 -8.03 12.56 6.20
CA ASN A 81 -7.84 13.10 4.87
C ASN A 81 -6.36 13.26 4.43
N ASP A 82 -5.49 12.45 4.99
CA ASP A 82 -4.04 12.52 4.76
C ASP A 82 -3.59 11.74 3.51
N THR A 83 -4.40 10.77 3.04
CA THR A 83 -4.08 9.97 1.87
C THR A 83 -4.73 10.53 0.61
N ARG A 84 -3.90 10.88 -0.37
CA ARG A 84 -4.32 11.44 -1.65
C ARG A 84 -3.84 10.62 -2.82
N ALA A 85 -4.57 10.70 -3.92
CA ALA A 85 -4.18 10.06 -5.17
C ALA A 85 -2.87 10.64 -5.69
N ASN A 86 -1.99 9.78 -6.19
CA ASN A 86 -0.76 10.20 -6.85
C ASN A 86 -1.03 10.65 -8.29
N ALA A 87 -0.44 11.77 -8.72
CA ALA A 87 -0.65 12.32 -10.05
C ALA A 87 -0.27 11.35 -11.18
N ASN A 88 0.78 10.56 -11.01
CA ASN A 88 1.22 9.63 -12.04
C ASN A 88 0.19 8.53 -12.30
N ILE A 89 -0.34 7.90 -11.25
CA ILE A 89 -1.35 6.86 -11.43
C ILE A 89 -2.65 7.42 -12.00
N ILE A 90 -3.08 8.61 -11.57
CA ILE A 90 -4.25 9.27 -12.14
C ILE A 90 -4.06 9.53 -13.63
N SER A 91 -2.92 10.09 -14.04
CA SER A 91 -2.63 10.37 -15.46
C SER A 91 -2.60 9.11 -16.32
N ILE A 92 -2.02 8.02 -15.81
CA ILE A 92 -1.99 6.73 -16.51
C ILE A 92 -3.40 6.19 -16.68
N LEU A 93 -4.18 6.13 -15.61
CA LEU A 93 -5.54 5.57 -15.68
C LEU A 93 -6.47 6.42 -16.56
N GLN A 94 -6.33 7.74 -16.54
CA GLN A 94 -7.05 8.63 -17.43
C GLN A 94 -6.63 8.45 -18.89
N GLY A 95 -5.31 8.40 -19.15
CA GLY A 95 -4.78 8.27 -20.50
C GLY A 95 -5.21 6.98 -21.21
N TYR A 96 -5.38 5.90 -20.46
CA TYR A 96 -5.87 4.62 -20.98
C TYR A 96 -7.38 4.42 -20.86
N SER A 97 -8.14 5.41 -20.36
CA SER A 97 -9.57 5.27 -20.04
C SER A 97 -9.86 4.04 -19.18
N ASP A 98 -8.98 3.78 -18.21
CA ASP A 98 -9.00 2.57 -17.39
C ASP A 98 -10.17 2.61 -16.39
N PRO A 99 -11.07 1.60 -16.39
CA PRO A 99 -12.23 1.58 -15.49
C PRO A 99 -11.87 1.48 -13.99
N ARG A 100 -10.61 1.17 -13.64
CA ARG A 100 -10.14 1.17 -12.26
C ARG A 100 -10.09 2.57 -11.66
N LEU A 101 -10.02 3.62 -12.50
CA LEU A 101 -9.99 5.00 -12.04
C LEU A 101 -11.17 5.30 -11.09
N GLU A 102 -12.39 5.03 -11.54
CA GLU A 102 -13.61 5.28 -10.78
C GLU A 102 -13.76 4.35 -9.57
N ARG A 103 -13.14 3.18 -9.63
CA ARG A 103 -13.19 2.19 -8.56
C ARG A 103 -12.22 2.49 -7.42
N TRP A 104 -11.07 3.08 -7.75
CA TRP A 104 -9.99 3.29 -6.80
C TRP A 104 -9.96 4.71 -6.22
N PHE A 105 -10.52 5.65 -6.93
CA PHE A 105 -10.43 7.06 -6.55
C PHE A 105 -11.80 7.74 -6.60
N ALA A 106 -11.99 8.67 -5.66
CA ALA A 106 -13.08 9.63 -5.72
C ALA A 106 -12.65 10.85 -6.54
N THR A 107 -13.60 11.54 -7.15
CA THR A 107 -13.33 12.84 -7.76
C THR A 107 -12.89 13.85 -6.71
N ASN A 108 -12.24 14.92 -7.14
CA ASN A 108 -11.70 15.94 -6.26
C ASN A 108 -12.77 16.75 -5.47
N ASN A 109 -14.02 16.56 -5.74
CA ASN A 109 -15.14 17.22 -5.06
C ASN A 109 -16.10 16.24 -4.38
N ALA A 110 -15.58 15.25 -3.67
CA ALA A 110 -16.45 14.44 -2.86
C ALA A 110 -16.84 15.22 -1.59
N ASP A 111 -18.09 15.61 -1.49
CA ASP A 111 -18.75 16.26 -0.35
C ASP A 111 -18.76 15.40 0.93
N ILE A 112 -17.68 14.67 1.23
CA ILE A 112 -17.75 13.60 2.21
C ILE A 112 -17.48 14.05 3.64
N TYR A 113 -16.89 15.19 3.90
CA TYR A 113 -16.67 15.67 5.28
C TYR A 113 -16.62 17.21 5.36
N SER A 114 -17.75 17.85 5.24
CA SER A 114 -17.89 19.25 5.63
C SER A 114 -18.53 19.34 7.02
N THR A 115 -17.93 18.77 8.04
CA THR A 115 -18.51 18.94 9.38
C THR A 115 -17.82 19.99 10.23
N ASP A 116 -16.64 20.50 9.84
CA ASP A 116 -15.89 21.40 10.71
C ASP A 116 -15.17 22.59 10.04
N ASP A 117 -15.41 22.90 8.78
CA ASP A 117 -14.73 24.05 8.16
C ASP A 117 -15.72 25.10 7.63
N GLU A 118 -16.00 26.10 8.45
CA GLU A 118 -16.59 27.40 8.03
C GLU A 118 -15.75 28.16 7.01
N LEU A 119 -14.63 27.60 6.57
CA LEU A 119 -13.65 28.20 5.65
C LEU A 119 -13.67 27.64 4.23
N SER A 120 -14.53 26.71 3.91
CA SER A 120 -14.64 26.22 2.52
C SER A 120 -15.65 27.03 1.74
N PRO A 121 -15.22 27.90 0.80
CA PRO A 121 -16.15 28.52 -0.12
C PRO A 121 -16.85 27.42 -0.91
N VAL A 122 -18.14 27.62 -1.21
CA VAL A 122 -18.93 26.76 -2.08
C VAL A 122 -18.17 26.57 -3.40
N VAL A 123 -17.53 25.43 -3.56
CA VAL A 123 -16.78 25.11 -4.77
C VAL A 123 -17.72 24.45 -5.75
N GLU A 124 -17.77 24.94 -6.97
CA GLU A 124 -18.43 24.25 -8.10
C GLU A 124 -18.05 22.76 -8.07
N LYS A 125 -19.04 21.89 -8.27
CA LYS A 125 -18.84 20.42 -8.32
C LYS A 125 -17.77 20.07 -9.36
N ALA A 126 -16.53 20.03 -8.94
CA ALA A 126 -15.45 19.58 -9.79
C ALA A 126 -15.57 18.06 -9.95
N THR A 127 -15.80 17.59 -11.15
CA THR A 127 -15.99 16.18 -11.52
C THR A 127 -14.68 15.56 -12.03
N LYS A 128 -13.53 16.06 -11.59
CA LYS A 128 -12.23 15.68 -12.15
C LYS A 128 -11.46 14.82 -11.17
N TYR A 129 -10.67 13.90 -11.73
CA TYR A 129 -9.67 13.17 -10.98
C TYR A 129 -8.35 13.95 -11.04
N LEU A 130 -7.84 14.38 -9.90
CA LEU A 130 -6.59 15.12 -9.78
C LEU A 130 -5.71 14.49 -8.72
N GLY A 131 -4.46 14.22 -9.06
CA GLY A 131 -3.48 13.62 -8.15
C GLY A 131 -2.45 14.63 -7.66
N VAL A 132 -1.85 14.31 -6.51
CA VAL A 132 -0.72 15.06 -5.94
C VAL A 132 0.58 14.62 -6.61
N ARG A 133 1.42 15.56 -7.01
CA ARG A 133 2.75 15.28 -7.57
C ARG A 133 3.71 14.90 -6.44
N GLN A 134 4.47 13.84 -6.64
CA GLN A 134 5.55 13.46 -5.72
C GLN A 134 6.71 14.45 -5.79
N GLY A 135 7.35 14.68 -4.64
CA GLY A 135 8.54 15.53 -4.54
C GLY A 135 8.29 17.04 -4.61
N VAL A 136 7.05 17.47 -4.70
CA VAL A 136 6.69 18.89 -4.62
C VAL A 136 6.33 19.22 -3.18
N PRO A 137 6.98 20.22 -2.56
CA PRO A 137 6.57 20.68 -1.25
C PRO A 137 5.16 21.29 -1.35
N MET A 138 4.23 20.72 -0.62
CA MET A 138 2.86 21.22 -0.55
C MET A 138 2.50 21.46 0.91
N THR A 139 1.84 22.56 1.17
CA THR A 139 1.25 22.78 2.50
C THR A 139 0.05 21.88 2.69
N ARG A 140 -0.28 21.58 3.95
CA ARG A 140 -1.46 20.79 4.29
C ARG A 140 -2.73 21.35 3.64
N THR A 141 -2.91 22.65 3.65
CA THR A 141 -4.04 23.35 3.05
C THR A 141 -4.14 23.17 1.53
N GLU A 142 -3.01 22.97 0.84
CA GLU A 142 -2.99 22.82 -0.62
C GLU A 142 -3.40 21.42 -1.08
N TYR A 143 -3.00 20.38 -0.39
CA TYR A 143 -3.30 19.00 -0.82
C TYR A 143 -4.51 18.39 -0.12
N GLN A 144 -4.81 18.83 1.08
CA GLN A 144 -6.00 18.38 1.81
C GLN A 144 -7.26 19.13 1.41
N GLY A 145 -7.13 20.26 0.72
CA GLY A 145 -8.28 20.97 0.17
C GLY A 145 -9.12 20.02 -0.69
N TYR A 146 -10.32 19.73 -0.25
CA TYR A 146 -11.24 18.74 -0.87
C TYR A 146 -11.51 19.01 -2.35
N SER A 147 -11.42 20.26 -2.75
CA SER A 147 -11.62 20.71 -4.12
C SER A 147 -10.44 20.47 -5.06
N LYS A 148 -9.24 20.14 -4.52
CA LYS A 148 -8.02 20.16 -5.33
C LYS A 148 -7.50 18.79 -5.71
N THR A 149 -7.68 17.77 -4.89
CA THR A 149 -7.09 16.45 -5.14
C THR A 149 -8.04 15.31 -4.81
N SER A 150 -7.95 14.26 -5.60
CA SER A 150 -8.77 13.05 -5.43
C SER A 150 -8.35 12.22 -4.22
N ARG A 151 -9.32 11.60 -3.58
CA ARG A 151 -9.11 10.65 -2.48
C ARG A 151 -8.97 9.24 -3.00
N VAL A 152 -8.27 8.43 -2.24
CA VAL A 152 -8.22 6.98 -2.46
C VAL A 152 -9.42 6.34 -1.78
N GLY A 153 -10.16 5.49 -2.50
CA GLY A 153 -11.26 4.71 -1.93
C GLY A 153 -10.72 3.58 -1.04
N ILE A 154 -10.62 3.83 0.25
CA ILE A 154 -10.08 2.88 1.22
C ILE A 154 -11.23 2.29 2.04
N PRO A 155 -11.49 0.98 1.97
CA PRO A 155 -12.51 0.36 2.80
C PRO A 155 -12.07 0.33 4.27
N GLU A 156 -12.99 0.63 5.18
CA GLU A 156 -12.74 0.71 6.62
C GLU A 156 -12.06 -0.54 7.18
N GLN A 157 -12.51 -1.70 6.74
CA GLN A 157 -11.99 -2.99 7.22
C GLN A 157 -11.26 -3.79 6.14
N GLY A 158 -10.83 -3.11 5.08
CA GLY A 158 -10.12 -3.75 3.99
C GLY A 158 -8.73 -4.23 4.41
N PRO A 159 -8.28 -5.40 3.90
CA PRO A 159 -6.92 -5.86 4.12
C PRO A 159 -5.91 -4.91 3.49
N ARG A 160 -4.80 -4.66 4.18
CA ARG A 160 -3.68 -3.85 3.66
C ARG A 160 -2.57 -4.76 3.18
N PRO A 161 -2.34 -4.87 1.87
CA PRO A 161 -1.27 -5.71 1.36
C PRO A 161 0.09 -5.09 1.72
N VAL A 162 0.93 -5.89 2.36
CA VAL A 162 2.32 -5.55 2.72
C VAL A 162 3.28 -6.09 1.66
N LEU A 163 3.03 -7.31 1.20
CA LEU A 163 3.81 -7.97 0.17
C LEU A 163 2.90 -8.90 -0.63
N ARG A 164 2.98 -8.82 -1.96
CA ARG A 164 2.18 -9.69 -2.82
C ARG A 164 3.01 -10.87 -3.33
N VAL A 165 2.40 -12.03 -3.40
CA VAL A 165 3.01 -13.23 -3.99
C VAL A 165 3.44 -12.98 -5.43
N ALA A 166 2.64 -12.23 -6.20
CA ALA A 166 2.97 -11.86 -7.57
C ALA A 166 4.32 -11.14 -7.68
N GLU A 167 4.68 -10.30 -6.70
CA GLU A 167 5.97 -9.62 -6.68
C GLU A 167 7.13 -10.61 -6.58
N ALA A 168 7.01 -11.66 -5.74
CA ALA A 168 8.03 -12.70 -5.64
C ALA A 168 8.30 -13.39 -6.98
N TYR A 169 7.27 -13.56 -7.81
CA TYR A 169 7.43 -14.11 -9.16
C TYR A 169 8.15 -13.14 -10.09
N PHE A 170 7.79 -11.87 -10.10
CA PHE A 170 8.48 -10.86 -10.92
C PHE A 170 9.94 -10.67 -10.51
N LEU A 171 10.26 -10.76 -9.23
CA LEU A 171 11.64 -10.65 -8.75
C LEU A 171 12.50 -11.86 -9.11
N ARG A 172 11.88 -13.01 -9.42
CA ARG A 172 12.56 -14.25 -9.82
C ARG A 172 12.74 -14.37 -11.34
N ALA A 173 11.99 -13.64 -12.13
CA ALA A 173 12.05 -13.65 -13.60
C ALA A 173 13.25 -12.88 -14.12
#